data_b881b3a9df8929c01594a4a893fb6fdc
#
_entry.id   b881b3a9df8929c01594a4a893fb6fdc
#
_cell.length_a   1.000
_cell.length_b   1.000
_cell.length_c   1.000
_cell.angle_alpha   90.00
_cell.angle_beta   90.00
_cell.angle_gamma   90.00
#
_symmetry.space_group_name_H-M   'P 1'
#
loop_
_entity.id
_entity.type
_entity.pdbx_description
1 polymer ?
#
loop_
_entity_poly.entity_id
_entity_poly.type
_entity_poly.pdbx_seq_one_letter_code
_entity_poly.pdbx_strand_id
1 'polypeptide(L)'
;MGNQSKNQFHGIPADERTNLYRKCINEKTAIQQKKITESLLELMQIKPFSEITVTQLCQHAGVSRRMFYYLFSNMTGALYALIDSKIWAVEICGINEILEFFMYWKTQKVLLDILENNAMSGLLLERMVTRILQEDYDVHNWLKNHGWKDNSRDLIVFGFTGIMGLVYSWHYSGYERKPEEMAALVENLIAPYFA
;
A
#
# COMPACT_ATOMS: atom_id res chain seq x y z
N MET A 1 -34.08 -11.20 -1.12
CA MET A 1 -33.42 -11.19 0.21
C MET A 1 -31.96 -10.85 -0.06
N GLY A 2 -31.63 -9.56 0.08
CA GLY A 2 -30.29 -9.04 -0.26
C GLY A 2 -29.32 -9.32 0.89
N ASN A 3 -28.28 -10.06 0.56
CA ASN A 3 -27.17 -10.31 1.47
C ASN A 3 -26.28 -9.03 1.46
N GLN A 4 -26.48 -8.17 2.44
CA GLN A 4 -25.57 -7.06 2.71
C GLN A 4 -24.29 -7.67 3.31
N SER A 5 -23.26 -7.86 2.49
CA SER A 5 -21.89 -8.03 2.97
C SER A 5 -21.50 -6.74 3.69
N LYS A 6 -21.66 -6.72 5.01
CA LYS A 6 -21.20 -5.63 5.87
C LYS A 6 -19.69 -5.49 5.68
N ASN A 7 -19.30 -4.40 5.06
CA ASN A 7 -17.92 -3.96 4.90
C ASN A 7 -17.26 -3.93 6.30
N GLN A 8 -16.40 -4.90 6.61
CA GLN A 8 -15.79 -5.08 7.94
C GLN A 8 -14.86 -3.93 8.36
N PHE A 9 -14.66 -2.95 7.47
CA PHE A 9 -13.76 -1.82 7.69
C PHE A 9 -14.45 -0.56 8.24
N HIS A 10 -15.79 -0.51 8.29
CA HIS A 10 -16.52 0.62 8.85
C HIS A 10 -16.65 0.47 10.37
N GLY A 11 -15.77 1.11 11.12
CA GLY A 11 -15.91 1.22 12.57
C GLY A 11 -14.64 1.15 13.41
N ILE A 12 -13.46 0.95 12.81
CA ILE A 12 -12.20 1.03 13.58
C ILE A 12 -11.82 2.51 13.70
N PRO A 13 -11.68 3.07 14.92
CA PRO A 13 -11.19 4.43 15.12
C PRO A 13 -9.85 4.67 14.43
N ALA A 14 -9.58 5.90 13.98
CA ALA A 14 -8.37 6.23 13.22
C ALA A 14 -7.09 5.94 14.01
N ASP A 15 -7.09 6.10 15.32
CA ASP A 15 -6.01 5.78 16.23
C ASP A 15 -5.76 4.26 16.37
N GLU A 16 -6.80 3.44 16.31
CA GLU A 16 -6.66 1.98 16.32
C GLU A 16 -6.17 1.41 14.97
N ARG A 17 -6.45 2.09 13.85
CA ARG A 17 -6.00 1.65 12.52
C ARG A 17 -4.49 1.70 12.35
N THR A 18 -3.81 2.57 13.09
CA THR A 18 -2.37 2.79 13.01
C THR A 18 -1.54 1.75 13.75
N ASN A 19 -2.13 1.08 14.75
CA ASN A 19 -1.43 0.16 15.66
C ASN A 19 -1.78 -1.33 15.46
N LEU A 20 -2.36 -1.70 14.31
CA LEU A 20 -2.75 -3.10 14.06
C LEU A 20 -1.58 -4.05 13.86
N TYR A 21 -0.37 -3.53 13.67
CA TYR A 21 0.86 -4.33 13.62
C TYR A 21 2.04 -3.57 14.24
N ARG A 22 3.05 -4.34 14.70
CA ARG A 22 4.26 -3.76 15.31
C ARG A 22 5.30 -3.40 14.26
N LYS A 23 5.92 -2.22 14.40
CA LYS A 23 7.18 -1.93 13.68
C LYS A 23 8.25 -2.92 14.19
N CYS A 24 8.93 -3.60 13.28
CA CYS A 24 9.97 -4.55 13.64
C CYS A 24 11.23 -3.83 14.10
N ILE A 25 11.65 -4.09 15.34
CA ILE A 25 12.81 -3.44 15.98
C ILE A 25 14.11 -4.19 15.66
N ASN A 26 14.02 -5.47 15.26
CA ASN A 26 15.17 -6.31 14.97
C ASN A 26 14.94 -7.16 13.72
N GLU A 27 16.06 -7.59 13.11
CA GLU A 27 16.08 -8.37 11.86
C GLU A 27 15.27 -9.66 11.95
N LYS A 28 15.34 -10.36 13.08
CA LYS A 28 14.61 -11.62 13.28
C LYS A 28 13.09 -11.44 13.20
N THR A 29 12.55 -10.40 13.82
CA THR A 29 11.11 -10.10 13.74
C THR A 29 10.71 -9.59 12.35
N ALA A 30 11.58 -8.82 11.68
CA ALA A 30 11.35 -8.37 10.32
C ALA A 30 11.25 -9.54 9.33
N ILE A 31 12.13 -10.54 9.45
CA ILE A 31 12.07 -11.77 8.64
C ILE A 31 10.73 -12.52 8.88
N GLN A 32 10.29 -12.64 10.14
CA GLN A 32 9.03 -13.32 10.43
C GLN A 32 7.82 -12.53 9.91
N GLN A 33 7.84 -11.20 10.03
CA GLN A 33 6.80 -10.34 9.48
C GLN A 33 6.72 -10.49 7.96
N LYS A 34 7.86 -10.42 7.27
CA LYS A 34 7.96 -10.61 5.82
C LYS A 34 7.39 -11.96 5.38
N LYS A 35 7.78 -13.07 6.03
CA LYS A 35 7.23 -14.41 5.75
C LYS A 35 5.70 -14.45 5.84
N ILE A 36 5.13 -13.84 6.88
CA ILE A 36 3.68 -13.82 7.07
C ILE A 36 3.00 -12.99 5.98
N THR A 37 3.52 -11.81 5.66
CA THR A 37 2.92 -10.93 4.64
C THR A 37 3.04 -11.50 3.23
N GLU A 38 4.15 -12.12 2.88
CA GLU A 38 4.33 -12.82 1.59
C GLU A 38 3.39 -14.02 1.48
N SER A 39 3.30 -14.85 2.53
CA SER A 39 2.35 -15.97 2.58
C SER A 39 0.90 -15.52 2.51
N LEU A 40 0.56 -14.36 3.08
CA LEU A 40 -0.77 -13.78 2.94
C LEU A 40 -1.06 -13.41 1.48
N LEU A 41 -0.11 -12.78 0.80
CA LEU A 41 -0.25 -12.43 -0.61
C LEU A 41 -0.45 -13.67 -1.49
N GLU A 42 0.30 -14.75 -1.22
CA GLU A 42 0.17 -16.04 -1.93
C GLU A 42 -1.22 -16.67 -1.70
N LEU A 43 -1.69 -16.71 -0.45
CA LEU A 43 -3.01 -17.25 -0.12
C LEU A 43 -4.15 -16.44 -0.74
N MET A 44 -4.01 -15.12 -0.81
CA MET A 44 -5.00 -14.23 -1.42
C MET A 44 -5.10 -14.39 -2.96
N GLN A 45 -4.12 -15.00 -3.60
CA GLN A 45 -4.21 -15.41 -5.02
C GLN A 45 -5.10 -16.64 -5.23
N ILE A 46 -5.30 -17.44 -4.19
CA ILE A 46 -6.00 -18.73 -4.26
C ILE A 46 -7.45 -18.58 -3.79
N LYS A 47 -7.69 -17.73 -2.79
CA LYS A 47 -9.02 -17.54 -2.19
C LYS A 47 -9.20 -16.15 -1.60
N PRO A 48 -10.47 -15.72 -1.40
CA PRO A 48 -10.78 -14.42 -0.82
C PRO A 48 -10.14 -14.22 0.57
N PHE A 49 -9.72 -12.99 0.86
CA PHE A 49 -9.16 -12.63 2.17
C PHE A 49 -10.04 -13.03 3.35
N SER A 50 -11.35 -12.88 3.21
CA SER A 50 -12.34 -13.24 4.25
C SER A 50 -12.36 -14.72 4.62
N GLU A 51 -11.84 -15.60 3.76
CA GLU A 51 -11.77 -17.04 3.96
C GLU A 51 -10.42 -17.52 4.53
N ILE A 52 -9.44 -16.61 4.62
CA ILE A 52 -8.12 -16.93 5.15
C ILE A 52 -8.13 -16.83 6.67
N THR A 53 -7.81 -17.93 7.35
CA THR A 53 -7.70 -17.95 8.81
C THR A 53 -6.26 -17.75 9.27
N VAL A 54 -6.09 -17.24 10.50
CA VAL A 54 -4.75 -17.12 11.12
C VAL A 54 -4.03 -18.47 11.17
N THR A 55 -4.76 -19.57 11.41
CA THR A 55 -4.17 -20.91 11.44
C THR A 55 -3.60 -21.30 10.09
N GLN A 56 -4.36 -21.11 9.01
CA GLN A 56 -3.90 -21.41 7.65
C GLN A 56 -2.70 -20.54 7.27
N LEU A 57 -2.76 -19.23 7.55
CA LEU A 57 -1.66 -18.32 7.27
C LEU A 57 -0.39 -18.71 8.03
N CYS A 58 -0.50 -19.03 9.32
CA CYS A 58 0.65 -19.47 10.12
C CYS A 58 1.26 -20.79 9.62
N GLN A 59 0.42 -21.75 9.22
CA GLN A 59 0.87 -23.02 8.63
C GLN A 59 1.62 -22.77 7.31
N HIS A 60 1.05 -21.96 6.44
CA HIS A 60 1.64 -21.64 5.13
C HIS A 60 2.98 -20.89 5.28
N ALA A 61 3.04 -19.92 6.20
CA ALA A 61 4.25 -19.14 6.47
C ALA A 61 5.33 -19.89 7.29
N GLY A 62 5.02 -21.07 7.85
CA GLY A 62 5.93 -21.79 8.73
C GLY A 62 6.21 -21.04 10.04
N VAL A 63 5.23 -20.29 10.58
CA VAL A 63 5.37 -19.51 11.81
C VAL A 63 4.35 -19.94 12.87
N SER A 64 4.67 -19.73 14.14
CA SER A 64 3.73 -20.04 15.22
C SER A 64 2.62 -18.98 15.33
N ARG A 65 1.41 -19.39 15.79
CA ARG A 65 0.33 -18.44 16.10
C ARG A 65 0.75 -17.41 17.17
N ARG A 66 1.63 -17.81 18.11
CA ARG A 66 2.19 -16.90 19.11
C ARG A 66 3.00 -15.78 18.44
N MET A 67 3.81 -16.11 17.42
CA MET A 67 4.56 -15.14 16.65
C MET A 67 3.63 -14.22 15.84
N PHE A 68 2.58 -14.78 15.23
CA PHE A 68 1.57 -13.98 14.53
C PHE A 68 0.97 -12.92 15.46
N TYR A 69 0.43 -13.32 16.63
CA TYR A 69 -0.18 -12.38 17.58
C TYR A 69 0.82 -11.47 18.31
N TYR A 70 2.09 -11.82 18.29
CA TYR A 70 3.15 -10.89 18.71
C TYR A 70 3.32 -9.75 17.70
N LEU A 71 3.22 -10.03 16.39
CA LEU A 71 3.45 -9.05 15.31
C LEU A 71 2.18 -8.30 14.90
N PHE A 72 1.04 -8.94 14.95
CA PHE A 72 -0.23 -8.44 14.42
C PHE A 72 -1.37 -8.63 15.42
N SER A 73 -2.22 -7.63 15.54
CA SER A 73 -3.44 -7.72 16.36
C SER A 73 -4.48 -8.66 15.76
N ASN A 74 -4.56 -8.71 14.42
CA ASN A 74 -5.51 -9.52 13.66
C ASN A 74 -5.05 -9.67 12.20
N MET A 75 -5.87 -10.34 11.37
CA MET A 75 -5.60 -10.53 9.93
C MET A 75 -5.50 -9.20 9.17
N THR A 76 -6.31 -8.19 9.53
CA THR A 76 -6.25 -6.87 8.93
C THR A 76 -4.90 -6.20 9.19
N GLY A 77 -4.32 -6.41 10.38
CA GLY A 77 -2.97 -5.93 10.71
C GLY A 77 -1.90 -6.55 9.79
N ALA A 78 -2.01 -7.83 9.46
CA ALA A 78 -1.11 -8.48 8.52
C ALA A 78 -1.28 -7.92 7.09
N LEU A 79 -2.53 -7.66 6.66
CA LEU A 79 -2.82 -7.03 5.38
C LEU A 79 -2.27 -5.60 5.30
N TYR A 80 -2.43 -4.80 6.36
CA TYR A 80 -1.87 -3.45 6.42
C TYR A 80 -0.34 -3.47 6.34
N ALA A 81 0.31 -4.37 7.06
CA ALA A 81 1.76 -4.52 6.99
C ALA A 81 2.23 -4.94 5.58
N LEU A 82 1.47 -5.81 4.89
CA LEU A 82 1.73 -6.16 3.50
C LEU A 82 1.67 -4.92 2.60
N ILE A 83 0.58 -4.16 2.65
CA ILE A 83 0.37 -2.97 1.83
C ILE A 83 1.45 -1.93 2.13
N ASP A 84 1.68 -1.64 3.41
CA ASP A 84 2.70 -0.68 3.85
C ASP A 84 4.09 -1.08 3.37
N SER A 85 4.44 -2.36 3.38
CA SER A 85 5.73 -2.84 2.86
C SER A 85 5.93 -2.51 1.39
N LYS A 86 4.85 -2.44 0.59
CA LYS A 86 4.91 -2.08 -0.82
C LYS A 86 4.99 -0.56 -1.02
N ILE A 87 4.35 0.20 -0.16
CA ILE A 87 4.48 1.66 -0.14
C ILE A 87 5.91 2.06 0.28
N TRP A 88 6.46 1.42 1.34
CA TRP A 88 7.83 1.66 1.80
C TRP A 88 8.89 1.30 0.75
N ALA A 89 8.67 0.29 -0.06
CA ALA A 89 9.63 -0.09 -1.08
C ALA A 89 9.86 1.04 -2.11
N VAL A 90 8.86 1.87 -2.35
CA VAL A 90 8.98 3.08 -3.18
C VAL A 90 9.99 4.05 -2.58
N GLU A 91 9.99 4.23 -1.25
CA GLU A 91 10.93 5.12 -0.55
C GLU A 91 12.35 4.56 -0.46
N ILE A 92 12.46 3.27 -0.06
CA ILE A 92 13.76 2.62 0.17
C ILE A 92 14.55 2.46 -1.13
N CYS A 93 13.85 2.22 -2.25
CA CYS A 93 14.49 2.08 -3.55
C CYS A 93 14.99 3.41 -4.12
N GLY A 94 14.78 4.53 -3.41
CA GLY A 94 15.24 5.84 -3.87
C GLY A 94 14.56 6.25 -5.18
N ILE A 95 13.30 5.87 -5.35
CA ILE A 95 12.52 6.24 -6.54
C ILE A 95 12.38 7.76 -6.55
N ASN A 96 13.27 8.41 -7.29
CA ASN A 96 13.34 9.85 -7.39
C ASN A 96 12.60 10.40 -8.60
N GLU A 97 12.18 9.52 -9.51
CA GLU A 97 11.57 9.90 -10.79
C GLU A 97 10.16 9.29 -10.93
N ILE A 98 9.27 10.04 -11.55
CA ILE A 98 7.88 9.61 -11.81
C ILE A 98 7.85 8.35 -12.67
N LEU A 99 8.79 8.22 -13.60
CA LEU A 99 8.94 7.01 -14.43
C LEU A 99 9.19 5.76 -13.56
N GLU A 100 10.15 5.83 -12.63
CA GLU A 100 10.47 4.71 -11.74
C GLU A 100 9.28 4.33 -10.86
N PHE A 101 8.48 5.31 -10.44
CA PHE A 101 7.24 5.07 -9.70
C PHE A 101 6.25 4.22 -10.52
N PHE A 102 5.99 4.57 -11.78
CA PHE A 102 5.11 3.77 -12.64
C PHE A 102 5.71 2.39 -12.95
N MET A 103 7.01 2.30 -13.21
CA MET A 103 7.69 1.02 -13.41
C MET A 103 7.53 0.12 -12.18
N TYR A 104 7.73 0.65 -10.97
CA TYR A 104 7.55 -0.08 -9.72
C TYR A 104 6.11 -0.59 -9.58
N TRP A 105 5.10 0.29 -9.70
CA TRP A 105 3.70 -0.12 -9.53
C TRP A 105 3.23 -1.12 -10.58
N LYS A 106 3.79 -1.08 -11.78
CA LYS A 106 3.57 -2.13 -12.78
C LYS A 106 4.03 -3.51 -12.31
N THR A 107 5.14 -3.58 -11.56
CA THR A 107 5.59 -4.86 -10.97
C THR A 107 4.67 -5.35 -9.84
N GLN A 108 3.87 -4.48 -9.25
CA GLN A 108 2.91 -4.83 -8.20
C GLN A 108 1.53 -5.24 -8.75
N LYS A 109 1.44 -5.59 -10.02
CA LYS A 109 0.19 -6.00 -10.69
C LYS A 109 -0.59 -7.04 -9.88
N VAL A 110 0.08 -8.08 -9.38
CA VAL A 110 -0.54 -9.16 -8.59
C VAL A 110 -1.22 -8.61 -7.32
N LEU A 111 -0.60 -7.66 -6.64
CA LEU A 111 -1.22 -7.02 -5.47
C LEU A 111 -2.45 -6.21 -5.88
N LEU A 112 -2.37 -5.44 -6.96
CA LEU A 112 -3.49 -4.63 -7.46
C LEU A 112 -4.67 -5.52 -7.87
N ASP A 113 -4.42 -6.60 -8.62
CA ASP A 113 -5.43 -7.62 -8.99
C ASP A 113 -6.10 -8.20 -7.73
N ILE A 114 -5.32 -8.56 -6.71
CA ILE A 114 -5.83 -9.13 -5.47
C ILE A 114 -6.70 -8.13 -4.70
N LEU A 115 -6.27 -6.88 -4.58
CA LEU A 115 -7.05 -5.85 -3.89
C LEU A 115 -8.37 -5.58 -4.63
N GLU A 116 -8.36 -5.57 -5.95
CA GLU A 116 -9.56 -5.42 -6.77
C GLU A 116 -10.52 -6.60 -6.57
N ASN A 117 -10.04 -7.83 -6.71
CA ASN A 117 -10.84 -9.06 -6.58
C ASN A 117 -11.45 -9.22 -5.17
N ASN A 118 -10.86 -8.59 -4.16
CA ASN A 118 -11.38 -8.57 -2.79
C ASN A 118 -12.21 -7.31 -2.48
N ALA A 119 -12.48 -6.42 -3.45
CA ALA A 119 -13.13 -5.13 -3.25
C ALA A 119 -12.39 -4.23 -2.23
N MET A 120 -11.06 -4.27 -2.24
CA MET A 120 -10.17 -3.58 -1.30
C MET A 120 -9.28 -2.52 -1.98
N SER A 121 -9.55 -2.13 -3.24
CA SER A 121 -8.72 -1.17 -3.98
C SER A 121 -8.54 0.17 -3.25
N GLY A 122 -9.56 0.63 -2.53
CA GLY A 122 -9.48 1.85 -1.72
C GLY A 122 -8.51 1.77 -0.54
N LEU A 123 -8.17 0.56 -0.08
CA LEU A 123 -7.32 0.36 1.09
C LEU A 123 -5.89 0.86 0.87
N LEU A 124 -5.37 0.71 -0.35
CA LEU A 124 -4.04 1.22 -0.68
C LEU A 124 -3.98 2.75 -0.56
N LEU A 125 -5.00 3.45 -1.10
CA LEU A 125 -5.11 4.92 -0.95
C LEU A 125 -5.27 5.33 0.51
N GLU A 126 -6.14 4.65 1.25
CA GLU A 126 -6.33 4.90 2.69
C GLU A 126 -5.01 4.77 3.45
N ARG A 127 -4.22 3.72 3.18
CA ARG A 127 -2.92 3.50 3.83
C ARG A 127 -1.91 4.56 3.46
N MET A 128 -1.84 4.97 2.19
CA MET A 128 -0.97 6.05 1.74
C MET A 128 -1.31 7.38 2.43
N VAL A 129 -2.59 7.77 2.43
CA VAL A 129 -3.04 9.01 3.10
C VAL A 129 -2.74 8.96 4.59
N THR A 130 -3.05 7.85 5.26
CA THR A 130 -2.76 7.67 6.68
C THR A 130 -1.29 7.88 6.98
N ARG A 131 -0.39 7.38 6.15
CA ARG A 131 1.05 7.53 6.30
C ARG A 131 1.53 8.95 6.06
N ILE A 132 1.03 9.62 5.02
CA ILE A 132 1.35 11.03 4.75
C ILE A 132 0.92 11.91 5.94
N LEU A 133 -0.19 11.57 6.59
CA LEU A 133 -0.69 12.31 7.75
C LEU A 133 0.06 12.00 9.05
N GLN A 134 0.69 10.83 9.14
CA GLN A 134 1.59 10.48 10.24
C GLN A 134 2.97 11.04 9.88
N GLU A 135 3.51 11.97 10.68
CA GLU A 135 4.74 12.73 10.44
C GLU A 135 6.02 11.93 10.16
N ASP A 136 5.94 10.60 10.16
CA ASP A 136 7.02 9.65 9.87
C ASP A 136 7.38 9.53 8.37
N TYR A 137 6.66 10.21 7.48
CA TYR A 137 6.86 10.09 6.04
C TYR A 137 7.70 11.25 5.52
N ASP A 138 8.90 10.97 5.02
CA ASP A 138 9.81 11.99 4.47
C ASP A 138 9.41 12.46 3.05
N VAL A 139 8.09 12.54 2.79
CA VAL A 139 7.54 13.13 1.58
C VAL A 139 7.95 14.59 1.45
N HIS A 140 8.13 15.29 2.57
CA HIS A 140 8.56 16.69 2.57
C HIS A 140 9.92 16.85 1.87
N ASN A 141 10.87 15.95 2.13
CA ASN A 141 12.17 15.98 1.48
C ASN A 141 12.06 15.59 0.01
N TRP A 142 11.23 14.59 -0.32
CA TRP A 142 11.01 14.20 -1.71
C TRP A 142 10.42 15.36 -2.53
N LEU A 143 9.37 16.01 -2.07
CA LEU A 143 8.73 17.15 -2.73
C LEU A 143 9.67 18.35 -2.85
N LYS A 144 10.36 18.69 -1.76
CA LYS A 144 11.33 19.77 -1.73
C LYS A 144 12.47 19.54 -2.75
N ASN A 145 12.95 18.31 -2.86
CA ASN A 145 13.97 17.94 -3.83
C ASN A 145 13.48 18.00 -5.29
N HIS A 146 12.15 17.92 -5.50
CA HIS A 146 11.50 18.02 -6.82
C HIS A 146 10.89 19.40 -7.08
N GLY A 147 11.29 20.43 -6.31
CA GLY A 147 10.94 21.83 -6.57
C GLY A 147 9.55 22.27 -6.12
N TRP A 148 8.83 21.46 -5.35
CA TRP A 148 7.53 21.87 -4.80
C TRP A 148 7.73 22.99 -3.77
N LYS A 149 7.19 24.18 -4.09
CA LYS A 149 7.35 25.39 -3.26
C LYS A 149 6.42 25.43 -2.07
N ASP A 150 5.26 24.80 -2.19
CA ASP A 150 4.26 24.69 -1.14
C ASP A 150 4.25 23.27 -0.57
N ASN A 151 4.72 23.15 0.68
CA ASN A 151 4.76 21.89 1.43
C ASN A 151 3.46 21.67 2.23
N SER A 152 2.32 22.23 1.79
CA SER A 152 1.07 21.97 2.47
C SER A 152 0.74 20.47 2.40
N ARG A 153 0.37 19.91 3.54
CA ARG A 153 -0.01 18.50 3.67
C ARG A 153 -1.15 18.13 2.71
N ASP A 154 -2.05 19.07 2.47
CA ASP A 154 -3.19 18.89 1.57
C ASP A 154 -2.77 18.73 0.11
N LEU A 155 -1.79 19.50 -0.36
CA LEU A 155 -1.22 19.35 -1.71
C LEU A 155 -0.48 18.01 -1.88
N ILE A 156 0.22 17.58 -0.83
CA ILE A 156 0.87 16.27 -0.81
C ILE A 156 -0.16 15.16 -0.97
N VAL A 157 -1.22 15.18 -0.15
CA VAL A 157 -2.31 14.20 -0.22
C VAL A 157 -2.95 14.24 -1.61
N PHE A 158 -3.27 15.42 -2.13
CA PHE A 158 -3.87 15.59 -3.46
C PHE A 158 -2.98 15.00 -4.56
N GLY A 159 -1.69 15.35 -4.58
CA GLY A 159 -0.75 14.88 -5.59
C GLY A 159 -0.59 13.36 -5.57
N PHE A 160 -0.33 12.78 -4.40
CA PHE A 160 -0.14 11.33 -4.27
C PHE A 160 -1.41 10.53 -4.57
N THR A 161 -2.57 10.98 -4.10
CA THR A 161 -3.84 10.30 -4.41
C THR A 161 -4.19 10.41 -5.89
N GLY A 162 -3.88 11.56 -6.52
CA GLY A 162 -4.05 11.74 -7.96
C GLY A 162 -3.16 10.80 -8.78
N ILE A 163 -1.87 10.73 -8.45
CA ILE A 163 -0.94 9.83 -9.13
C ILE A 163 -1.34 8.36 -8.93
N MET A 164 -1.74 7.96 -7.73
CA MET A 164 -2.25 6.62 -7.49
C MET A 164 -3.57 6.33 -8.22
N GLY A 165 -4.42 7.32 -8.38
CA GLY A 165 -5.60 7.24 -9.25
C GLY A 165 -5.22 6.91 -10.70
N LEU A 166 -4.14 7.52 -11.21
CA LEU A 166 -3.60 7.20 -12.54
C LEU A 166 -3.01 5.78 -12.60
N VAL A 167 -2.35 5.30 -11.54
CA VAL A 167 -1.89 3.90 -11.45
C VAL A 167 -3.06 2.93 -11.57
N TYR A 168 -4.15 3.15 -10.82
CA TYR A 168 -5.35 2.32 -10.92
C TYR A 168 -6.00 2.39 -12.31
N SER A 169 -6.18 3.59 -12.86
CA SER A 169 -6.72 3.76 -14.22
C SER A 169 -5.88 3.01 -15.25
N TRP A 170 -4.56 3.08 -15.14
CA TRP A 170 -3.64 2.38 -16.00
C TRP A 170 -3.69 0.85 -15.81
N HIS A 171 -3.82 0.38 -14.57
CA HIS A 171 -4.03 -1.02 -14.25
C HIS A 171 -5.33 -1.55 -14.88
N TYR A 172 -6.46 -0.83 -14.72
CA TYR A 172 -7.76 -1.19 -15.32
C TYR A 172 -7.75 -1.19 -16.85
N SER A 173 -6.93 -0.35 -17.50
CA SER A 173 -6.75 -0.39 -18.95
C SER A 173 -5.85 -1.53 -19.44
N GLY A 174 -5.38 -2.42 -18.53
CA GLY A 174 -4.46 -3.50 -18.90
C GLY A 174 -3.06 -3.01 -19.25
N TYR A 175 -2.66 -1.82 -18.76
CA TYR A 175 -1.36 -1.22 -19.04
C TYR A 175 -1.12 -0.90 -20.52
N GLU A 176 -2.16 -0.42 -21.24
CA GLU A 176 -2.11 -0.07 -22.65
C GLU A 176 -1.01 0.94 -22.99
N ARG A 177 -0.81 1.93 -22.11
CA ARG A 177 0.28 2.91 -22.23
C ARG A 177 1.58 2.34 -21.69
N LYS A 178 2.72 2.87 -22.18
CA LYS A 178 4.02 2.58 -21.60
C LYS A 178 4.25 3.39 -20.30
N PRO A 179 5.13 2.94 -19.38
CA PRO A 179 5.47 3.70 -18.18
C PRO A 179 5.95 5.12 -18.48
N GLU A 180 6.71 5.31 -19.57
CA GLU A 180 7.22 6.59 -20.03
C GLU A 180 6.10 7.57 -20.41
N GLU A 181 5.03 7.05 -21.04
CA GLU A 181 3.87 7.87 -21.41
C GLU A 181 3.05 8.27 -20.18
N MET A 182 2.99 7.40 -19.16
CA MET A 182 2.35 7.71 -17.88
C MET A 182 3.15 8.76 -17.11
N ALA A 183 4.48 8.64 -17.10
CA ALA A 183 5.36 9.62 -16.48
C ALA A 183 5.22 11.01 -17.16
N ALA A 184 5.32 11.07 -18.49
CA ALA A 184 5.16 12.30 -19.25
C ALA A 184 3.78 12.95 -19.02
N LEU A 185 2.71 12.16 -18.87
CA LEU A 185 1.38 12.67 -18.51
C LEU A 185 1.40 13.41 -17.18
N VAL A 186 1.99 12.82 -16.14
CA VAL A 186 2.08 13.44 -14.81
C VAL A 186 2.97 14.69 -14.87
N GLU A 187 4.14 14.60 -15.48
CA GLU A 187 5.06 15.74 -15.63
C GLU A 187 4.38 16.94 -16.31
N ASN A 188 3.63 16.71 -17.38
CA ASN A 188 2.86 17.76 -18.05
C ASN A 188 1.74 18.35 -17.17
N LEU A 189 1.10 17.53 -16.31
CA LEU A 189 0.06 18.00 -15.40
C LEU A 189 0.62 18.87 -14.28
N ILE A 190 1.83 18.55 -13.80
CA ILE A 190 2.44 19.26 -12.67
C ILE A 190 3.36 20.42 -13.09
N ALA A 191 3.89 20.42 -14.33
CA ALA A 191 4.80 21.45 -14.84
C ALA A 191 4.36 22.90 -14.57
N PRO A 192 3.06 23.27 -14.72
CA PRO A 192 2.60 24.65 -14.45
C PRO A 192 2.79 25.09 -12.99
N TYR A 193 2.91 24.15 -12.06
CA TYR A 193 3.06 24.43 -10.62
C TYR A 193 4.52 24.59 -10.18
N PHE A 194 5.47 24.30 -11.09
CA PHE A 194 6.93 24.42 -10.85
C PHE A 194 7.57 25.62 -11.53
N ALA A 195 6.85 26.32 -12.41
CA ALA A 195 7.34 27.46 -13.16
C ALA A 195 7.47 28.77 -12.31
#